data_93d7c4ce0ba524ba6d19005e515498df
#
_entry.id   93d7c4ce0ba524ba6d19005e515498df
#
_cell.length_a   1.000
_cell.length_b   1.000
_cell.length_c   1.000
_cell.angle_alpha   90.00
_cell.angle_beta   90.00
_cell.angle_gamma   90.00
#
_symmetry.space_group_name_H-M   'P 1'
#
loop_
_entity.id
_entity.type
_entity.pdbx_description
1 polymer ?
#
loop_
_entity_poly.entity_id
_entity_poly.type
_entity_poly.pdbx_seq_one_letter_code
_entity_poly.pdbx_strand_id
1 'polypeptide(L)'
;MNLILYFGVAAFVVALDLITKFLVKGSEVLMRGDVIDIIPGVFRLRYVENPGAAMGSFASNRWVFMIFSTVAIVAIAIYLVKYRKSIGRLFGISMAMIMGGGIGNMYERLFNQNAAGKYVVTDFFDFHLFSFWKWVFNVADIAVCVGAGLVVLCLIVDLVKEYRAHKKATEQDELVELDTIAEDEDDLRELALLDGEEALKEDGEQSE
;
A
#
# COMPACT_ATOMS: atom_id res chain seq x y z
N MET A 1 -12.36 6.20 -16.33
CA MET A 1 -12.95 6.64 -15.03
C MET A 1 -11.92 6.65 -13.87
N ASN A 2 -11.11 5.60 -13.72
CA ASN A 2 -10.16 5.53 -12.60
C ASN A 2 -9.08 6.62 -12.58
N LEU A 3 -8.63 7.09 -13.75
CA LEU A 3 -7.53 8.08 -13.84
C LEU A 3 -7.93 9.45 -13.28
N ILE A 4 -9.16 9.90 -13.58
CA ILE A 4 -9.71 11.15 -13.02
C ILE A 4 -9.80 11.04 -11.49
N LEU A 5 -10.21 9.90 -10.97
CA LEU A 5 -10.26 9.64 -9.54
C LEU A 5 -8.87 9.75 -8.90
N TYR A 6 -7.86 9.07 -9.46
CA TYR A 6 -6.51 9.05 -8.88
C TYR A 6 -5.86 10.44 -8.88
N PHE A 7 -5.88 11.13 -10.01
CA PHE A 7 -5.35 12.49 -10.07
C PHE A 7 -6.20 13.48 -9.26
N GLY A 8 -7.52 13.26 -9.17
CA GLY A 8 -8.40 14.03 -8.30
C GLY A 8 -8.06 13.86 -6.82
N VAL A 9 -7.76 12.63 -6.36
CA VAL A 9 -7.30 12.37 -4.99
C VAL A 9 -5.95 13.03 -4.74
N ALA A 10 -5.00 12.91 -5.65
CA ALA A 10 -3.70 13.56 -5.48
C ALA A 10 -3.84 15.08 -5.42
N ALA A 11 -4.62 15.69 -6.30
CA ALA A 11 -4.89 17.12 -6.31
C ALA A 11 -5.59 17.57 -5.02
N PHE A 12 -6.54 16.80 -4.51
CA PHE A 12 -7.22 17.07 -3.24
C PHE A 12 -6.23 17.06 -2.06
N VAL A 13 -5.35 16.04 -2.00
CA VAL A 13 -4.31 15.97 -0.95
C VAL A 13 -3.38 17.18 -1.01
N VAL A 14 -2.90 17.55 -2.20
CA VAL A 14 -2.06 18.74 -2.39
C VAL A 14 -2.79 20.00 -1.93
N ALA A 15 -4.04 20.18 -2.37
CA ALA A 15 -4.82 21.35 -1.99
C ALA A 15 -5.04 21.41 -0.47
N LEU A 16 -5.40 20.30 0.15
CA LEU A 16 -5.63 20.22 1.60
C LEU A 16 -4.35 20.53 2.38
N ASP A 17 -3.21 19.97 1.96
CA ASP A 17 -1.91 20.25 2.58
C ASP A 17 -1.53 21.71 2.48
N LEU A 18 -1.60 22.31 1.29
CA LEU A 18 -1.22 23.71 1.09
C LEU A 18 -2.17 24.68 1.79
N ILE A 19 -3.48 24.40 1.80
CA ILE A 19 -4.47 25.22 2.51
C ILE A 19 -4.20 25.18 4.02
N THR A 20 -3.99 24.01 4.59
CA THR A 20 -3.73 23.89 6.04
C THR A 20 -2.43 24.57 6.43
N LYS A 21 -1.37 24.43 5.65
CA LYS A 21 -0.10 25.14 5.85
C LYS A 21 -0.27 26.66 5.75
N PHE A 22 -1.05 27.12 4.78
CA PHE A 22 -1.37 28.54 4.65
C PHE A 22 -2.12 29.10 5.87
N LEU A 23 -3.13 28.36 6.36
CA LEU A 23 -3.89 28.74 7.56
C LEU A 23 -3.00 28.79 8.81
N VAL A 24 -2.10 27.83 8.97
CA VAL A 24 -1.13 27.79 10.07
C VAL A 24 -0.20 28.99 10.04
N LYS A 25 0.34 29.34 8.87
CA LYS A 25 1.18 30.53 8.69
C LYS A 25 0.41 31.86 8.88
N GLY A 26 -0.89 31.85 8.65
CA GLY A 26 -1.77 33.01 8.90
C GLY A 26 -2.17 33.19 10.38
N SER A 27 -1.87 32.21 11.24
CA SER A 27 -2.22 32.26 12.65
C SER A 27 -1.18 33.05 13.44
N GLU A 28 -1.56 34.20 13.96
CA GLU A 28 -0.67 35.00 14.82
C GLU A 28 -0.20 34.23 16.06
N VAL A 29 -1.05 33.42 16.66
CA VAL A 29 -0.75 32.59 17.84
C VAL A 29 0.39 31.63 17.52
N LEU A 30 0.25 30.83 16.47
CA LEU A 30 1.25 29.83 16.07
C LEU A 30 2.56 30.49 15.60
N MET A 31 2.48 31.63 14.91
CA MET A 31 3.66 32.34 14.41
C MET A 31 4.44 33.04 15.53
N ARG A 32 3.83 33.35 16.68
CA ARG A 32 4.53 33.81 17.88
C ARG A 32 5.27 32.70 18.63
N GLY A 33 5.07 31.43 18.24
CA GLY A 33 5.64 30.27 18.90
C GLY A 33 4.76 29.65 19.99
N ASP A 34 3.53 30.18 20.15
CA ASP A 34 2.53 29.60 21.06
C ASP A 34 1.95 28.30 20.46
N VAL A 35 1.24 27.53 21.29
CA VAL A 35 0.56 26.30 20.89
C VAL A 35 -0.95 26.45 21.04
N ILE A 36 -1.71 25.71 20.23
CA ILE A 36 -3.16 25.62 20.34
C ILE A 36 -3.51 24.17 20.69
N ASP A 37 -3.92 23.92 21.94
CA ASP A 37 -4.36 22.62 22.38
C ASP A 37 -5.74 22.28 21.79
N ILE A 38 -5.80 21.23 20.98
CA ILE A 38 -7.04 20.69 20.42
C ILE A 38 -7.61 19.63 21.37
N ILE A 39 -6.76 18.73 21.86
CA ILE A 39 -7.06 17.77 22.90
C ILE A 39 -5.98 17.90 23.98
N PRO A 40 -6.29 18.53 25.13
CA PRO A 40 -5.30 18.80 26.16
C PRO A 40 -4.50 17.55 26.55
N GLY A 41 -3.19 17.67 26.55
CA GLY A 41 -2.26 16.59 26.89
C GLY A 41 -2.09 15.51 25.83
N VAL A 42 -2.83 15.55 24.69
CA VAL A 42 -2.78 14.51 23.65
C VAL A 42 -2.38 15.10 22.30
N PHE A 43 -3.07 16.16 21.84
CA PHE A 43 -2.91 16.69 20.51
C PHE A 43 -3.02 18.20 20.48
N ARG A 44 -2.04 18.85 19.86
CA ARG A 44 -2.00 20.31 19.71
C ARG A 44 -1.47 20.72 18.35
N LEU A 45 -1.70 21.96 17.98
CA LEU A 45 -1.06 22.62 16.86
C LEU A 45 0.14 23.42 17.34
N ARG A 46 1.27 23.24 16.68
CA ARG A 46 2.52 23.97 16.92
C ARG A 46 3.24 24.22 15.60
N TYR A 47 3.56 25.44 15.29
CA TYR A 47 4.35 25.75 14.11
C TYR A 47 5.79 25.31 14.25
N VAL A 48 6.27 24.50 13.29
CA VAL A 48 7.65 24.04 13.21
C VAL A 48 8.15 24.16 11.77
N GLU A 49 9.32 24.75 11.62
CA GLU A 49 10.04 24.79 10.35
C GLU A 49 10.95 23.57 10.24
N ASN A 50 10.67 22.69 9.28
CA ASN A 50 11.43 21.47 9.04
C ASN A 50 12.39 21.65 7.86
N PRO A 51 13.70 21.87 8.09
CA PRO A 51 14.68 22.11 7.03
C PRO A 51 15.12 20.84 6.31
N GLY A 52 14.74 19.65 6.79
CA GLY A 52 15.12 18.38 6.16
C GLY A 52 14.50 17.19 6.87
N ALA A 53 14.20 16.11 6.11
CA ALA A 53 13.51 14.93 6.58
C ALA A 53 14.05 14.37 7.89
N ALA A 54 13.15 13.72 8.65
CA ALA A 54 13.36 12.93 9.85
C ALA A 54 14.70 13.13 10.58
N MET A 55 14.70 13.89 11.69
CA MET A 55 15.85 14.12 12.59
C MET A 55 17.01 14.94 12.00
N GLY A 56 16.80 15.77 10.95
CA GLY A 56 17.89 16.60 10.40
C GLY A 56 18.94 15.83 9.56
N SER A 57 18.78 14.53 9.39
CA SER A 57 19.74 13.67 8.70
C SER A 57 19.99 14.06 7.24
N PHE A 58 19.09 14.78 6.61
CA PHE A 58 19.18 15.26 5.23
C PHE A 58 19.16 16.78 5.10
N ALA A 59 19.27 17.51 6.22
CA ALA A 59 19.27 18.99 6.20
C ALA A 59 20.37 19.59 5.30
N SER A 60 21.50 18.89 5.16
CA SER A 60 22.62 19.27 4.29
C SER A 60 22.45 18.85 2.82
N ASN A 61 21.49 17.97 2.50
CA ASN A 61 21.36 17.37 1.15
C ASN A 61 19.94 17.47 0.58
N ARG A 62 19.33 18.66 0.67
CA ARG A 62 17.99 18.96 0.11
C ARG A 62 17.81 18.41 -1.32
N TRP A 63 18.80 18.60 -2.17
CA TRP A 63 18.74 18.18 -3.57
C TRP A 63 18.60 16.67 -3.77
N VAL A 64 19.31 15.89 -2.96
CA VAL A 64 19.20 14.43 -2.99
C VAL A 64 17.77 14.00 -2.66
N PHE A 65 17.21 14.54 -1.59
CA PHE A 65 15.80 14.27 -1.22
C PHE A 65 14.83 14.68 -2.33
N MET A 66 15.01 15.84 -2.92
CA MET A 66 14.16 16.34 -4.00
C MET A 66 14.23 15.46 -5.26
N ILE A 67 15.44 15.00 -5.64
CA ILE A 67 15.60 14.11 -6.79
C ILE A 67 14.87 12.79 -6.54
N PHE A 68 15.07 12.14 -5.38
CA PHE A 68 14.38 10.89 -5.05
C PHE A 68 12.86 11.06 -5.01
N SER A 69 12.37 12.14 -4.40
CA SER A 69 10.93 12.43 -4.37
C SER A 69 10.36 12.67 -5.76
N THR A 70 11.07 13.42 -6.62
CA THR A 70 10.65 13.65 -8.00
C THR A 70 10.58 12.34 -8.78
N VAL A 71 11.61 11.51 -8.69
CA VAL A 71 11.64 10.20 -9.36
C VAL A 71 10.47 9.33 -8.88
N ALA A 72 10.22 9.28 -7.58
CA ALA A 72 9.11 8.52 -7.02
C ALA A 72 7.75 9.02 -7.51
N ILE A 73 7.51 10.34 -7.48
CA ILE A 73 6.27 10.97 -7.96
C ILE A 73 6.03 10.65 -9.44
N VAL A 74 7.06 10.83 -10.27
CA VAL A 74 6.98 10.54 -11.71
C VAL A 74 6.73 9.05 -11.95
N ALA A 75 7.43 8.17 -11.25
CA ALA A 75 7.23 6.72 -11.35
C ALA A 75 5.79 6.32 -10.97
N ILE A 76 5.25 6.88 -9.89
CA ILE A 76 3.85 6.66 -9.47
C ILE A 76 2.88 7.16 -10.56
N ALA A 77 3.10 8.36 -11.09
CA ALA A 77 2.24 8.92 -12.13
C ALA A 77 2.23 8.04 -13.39
N ILE A 78 3.41 7.61 -13.86
CA ILE A 78 3.55 6.69 -15.01
C ILE A 78 2.85 5.37 -14.71
N TYR A 79 3.05 4.81 -13.53
CA TYR A 79 2.42 3.55 -13.10
C TYR A 79 0.88 3.66 -13.12
N LEU A 80 0.33 4.71 -12.53
CA LEU A 80 -1.12 4.96 -12.51
C LEU A 80 -1.70 5.10 -13.92
N VAL A 81 -1.00 5.79 -14.83
CA VAL A 81 -1.44 5.94 -16.23
C VAL A 81 -1.38 4.61 -16.96
N LYS A 82 -0.26 3.89 -16.87
CA LYS A 82 0.00 2.64 -17.60
C LYS A 82 -0.93 1.53 -17.16
N TYR A 83 -1.12 1.35 -15.85
CA TYR A 83 -1.86 0.24 -15.27
C TYR A 83 -3.28 0.58 -14.80
N ARG A 84 -3.84 1.75 -15.19
CA ARG A 84 -5.15 2.26 -14.76
C ARG A 84 -6.33 1.30 -14.89
N LYS A 85 -6.24 0.30 -15.77
CA LYS A 85 -7.30 -0.68 -16.02
C LYS A 85 -7.12 -1.98 -15.23
N SER A 86 -5.90 -2.32 -14.82
CA SER A 86 -5.54 -3.58 -14.17
C SER A 86 -5.34 -3.46 -12.67
N ILE A 87 -5.05 -2.27 -12.15
CA ILE A 87 -4.87 -2.08 -10.70
C ILE A 87 -6.18 -1.98 -9.95
N GLY A 88 -6.21 -2.53 -8.75
CA GLY A 88 -7.33 -2.37 -7.82
C GLY A 88 -7.57 -0.89 -7.46
N ARG A 89 -8.83 -0.52 -7.27
CA ARG A 89 -9.19 0.89 -6.99
C ARG A 89 -8.50 1.41 -5.71
N LEU A 90 -8.50 0.61 -4.64
CA LEU A 90 -7.87 1.01 -3.37
C LEU A 90 -6.37 1.22 -3.54
N PHE A 91 -5.69 0.31 -4.22
CA PHE A 91 -4.26 0.45 -4.52
C PHE A 91 -3.95 1.73 -5.31
N GLY A 92 -4.75 2.04 -6.34
CA GLY A 92 -4.59 3.27 -7.12
C GLY A 92 -4.83 4.55 -6.30
N ILE A 93 -5.82 4.56 -5.39
CA ILE A 93 -6.07 5.67 -4.45
C ILE A 93 -4.88 5.82 -3.50
N SER A 94 -4.36 4.73 -2.96
CA SER A 94 -3.21 4.73 -2.04
C SER A 94 -1.96 5.33 -2.71
N MET A 95 -1.67 4.94 -3.94
CA MET A 95 -0.58 5.51 -4.74
C MET A 95 -0.81 7.01 -5.03
N ALA A 96 -2.04 7.41 -5.30
CA ALA A 96 -2.40 8.81 -5.50
C ALA A 96 -2.23 9.67 -4.23
N MET A 97 -2.52 9.10 -3.05
CA MET A 97 -2.26 9.75 -1.75
C MET A 97 -0.76 9.98 -1.53
N ILE A 98 0.08 8.97 -1.79
CA ILE A 98 1.53 9.09 -1.70
C ILE A 98 2.04 10.18 -2.67
N MET A 99 1.57 10.15 -3.90
CA MET A 99 1.93 11.14 -4.92
C MET A 99 1.53 12.56 -4.49
N GLY A 100 0.30 12.76 -4.01
CA GLY A 100 -0.20 14.05 -3.56
C GLY A 100 0.57 14.61 -2.37
N GLY A 101 0.83 13.77 -1.34
CA GLY A 101 1.65 14.15 -0.18
C GLY A 101 3.09 14.47 -0.57
N GLY A 102 3.68 13.68 -1.46
CA GLY A 102 5.01 13.97 -2.01
C GLY A 102 5.07 15.34 -2.71
N ILE A 103 4.07 15.66 -3.54
CA ILE A 103 3.98 16.95 -4.25
C ILE A 103 3.81 18.10 -3.25
N GLY A 104 2.92 17.98 -2.25
CA GLY A 104 2.68 19.04 -1.24
C GLY A 104 3.95 19.41 -0.48
N ASN A 105 4.67 18.41 0.02
CA ASN A 105 5.94 18.65 0.72
C ASN A 105 7.05 19.12 -0.22
N MET A 106 7.05 18.70 -1.49
CA MET A 106 8.03 19.16 -2.48
C MET A 106 7.81 20.64 -2.85
N TYR A 107 6.55 21.07 -2.96
CA TYR A 107 6.22 22.47 -3.24
C TYR A 107 6.89 23.42 -2.22
N GLU A 108 6.78 23.14 -0.93
CA GLU A 108 7.42 23.99 0.08
C GLU A 108 8.95 23.91 0.04
N ARG A 109 9.53 22.75 -0.22
CA ARG A 109 10.98 22.62 -0.40
C ARG A 109 11.52 23.39 -1.60
N LEU A 110 10.67 23.71 -2.57
CA LEU A 110 11.05 24.53 -3.72
C LEU A 110 10.86 26.02 -3.46
N PHE A 111 9.77 26.40 -2.79
CA PHE A 111 9.30 27.79 -2.79
C PHE A 111 9.20 28.43 -1.40
N ASN A 112 9.19 27.66 -0.31
CA ASN A 112 9.01 28.20 1.04
C ASN A 112 10.37 28.41 1.73
N GLN A 113 10.80 29.67 1.86
CA GLN A 113 12.01 30.05 2.59
C GLN A 113 11.63 30.68 3.93
N ASN A 114 12.37 30.35 4.97
CA ASN A 114 12.27 31.02 6.26
C ASN A 114 13.07 32.34 6.31
N ALA A 115 13.02 33.04 7.44
CA ALA A 115 13.73 34.31 7.62
C ALA A 115 15.27 34.18 7.47
N ALA A 116 15.83 32.99 7.64
CA ALA A 116 17.26 32.75 7.43
C ALA A 116 17.59 32.31 5.97
N GLY A 117 16.63 32.41 5.03
CA GLY A 117 16.81 32.04 3.63
C GLY A 117 16.91 30.53 3.40
N LYS A 118 16.58 29.69 4.40
CA LYS A 118 16.58 28.23 4.26
C LYS A 118 15.21 27.77 3.78
N TYR A 119 15.21 26.83 2.84
CA TYR A 119 13.97 26.19 2.41
C TYR A 119 13.50 25.18 3.46
N VAL A 120 12.24 25.31 3.87
CA VAL A 120 11.65 24.56 4.97
C VAL A 120 10.27 24.04 4.61
N VAL A 121 9.88 22.92 5.22
CA VAL A 121 8.52 22.43 5.21
C VAL A 121 7.84 22.86 6.50
N THR A 122 6.58 23.27 6.39
CA THR A 122 5.75 23.67 7.52
C THR A 122 5.10 22.44 8.12
N ASP A 123 5.48 22.10 9.36
CA ASP A 123 4.87 21.05 10.16
C ASP A 123 4.10 21.68 11.32
N PHE A 124 2.97 21.03 11.72
CA PHE A 124 2.11 21.64 12.72
C PHE A 124 1.28 20.68 13.57
N PHE A 125 1.13 19.43 13.21
CA PHE A 125 0.46 18.41 14.03
C PHE A 125 1.43 17.83 15.04
N ASP A 126 1.23 18.13 16.32
CA ASP A 126 2.07 17.70 17.45
C ASP A 126 1.28 16.80 18.38
N PHE A 127 1.60 15.49 18.37
CA PHE A 127 1.03 14.52 19.31
C PHE A 127 1.90 14.38 20.54
N HIS A 128 1.29 14.55 21.70
CA HIS A 128 1.95 14.54 23.02
C HIS A 128 1.63 13.32 23.89
N LEU A 129 0.92 12.34 23.35
CA LEU A 129 0.47 11.17 24.11
C LEU A 129 1.62 10.40 24.75
N PHE A 130 2.82 10.44 24.15
CA PHE A 130 4.00 9.75 24.64
C PHE A 130 5.18 10.71 24.76
N SER A 131 5.88 10.71 25.86
CA SER A 131 7.05 11.58 26.12
C SER A 131 8.22 11.35 25.16
N PHE A 132 8.30 10.16 24.54
CA PHE A 132 9.30 9.84 23.52
C PHE A 132 8.94 10.34 22.12
N TRP A 133 7.66 10.70 21.87
CA TRP A 133 7.22 11.22 20.57
C TRP A 133 7.57 12.69 20.45
N LYS A 134 8.50 13.00 19.55
CA LYS A 134 9.00 14.36 19.33
C LYS A 134 8.75 14.88 17.92
N TRP A 135 8.02 14.12 17.12
CA TRP A 135 7.80 14.49 15.71
C TRP A 135 6.54 15.31 15.57
N VAL A 136 6.70 16.45 14.87
CA VAL A 136 5.61 17.27 14.36
C VAL A 136 5.53 17.01 12.86
N PHE A 137 4.34 16.90 12.32
CA PHE A 137 4.09 16.52 10.94
C PHE A 137 2.94 17.34 10.36
N ASN A 138 2.64 17.14 9.07
CA ASN A 138 1.62 17.87 8.31
C ASN A 138 0.66 16.91 7.58
N VAL A 139 -0.28 17.46 6.79
CA VAL A 139 -1.26 16.67 6.03
C VAL A 139 -0.59 15.81 4.96
N ALA A 140 0.44 16.33 4.29
CA ALA A 140 1.18 15.56 3.28
C ALA A 140 1.83 14.32 3.87
N ASP A 141 2.40 14.41 5.07
CA ASP A 141 3.02 13.28 5.77
C ASP A 141 1.97 12.22 6.14
N ILE A 142 0.79 12.64 6.62
CA ILE A 142 -0.34 11.73 6.88
C ILE A 142 -0.73 11.00 5.59
N ALA A 143 -0.87 11.73 4.49
CA ALA A 143 -1.26 11.14 3.21
C ALA A 143 -0.23 10.11 2.70
N VAL A 144 1.07 10.40 2.85
CA VAL A 144 2.15 9.47 2.51
C VAL A 144 2.10 8.23 3.40
N CYS A 145 2.01 8.40 4.73
CA CYS A 145 2.00 7.29 5.68
C CYS A 145 0.77 6.39 5.51
N VAL A 146 -0.43 6.99 5.43
CA VAL A 146 -1.67 6.24 5.22
C VAL A 146 -1.67 5.55 3.85
N GLY A 147 -1.26 6.27 2.80
CA GLY A 147 -1.13 5.71 1.46
C GLY A 147 -0.17 4.52 1.41
N ALA A 148 1.01 4.64 2.03
CA ALA A 148 1.97 3.54 2.11
C ALA A 148 1.44 2.34 2.90
N GLY A 149 0.79 2.57 4.04
CA GLY A 149 0.13 1.51 4.82
C GLY A 149 -0.94 0.78 4.02
N LEU A 150 -1.77 1.51 3.27
CA LEU A 150 -2.79 0.91 2.40
C LEU A 150 -2.18 0.13 1.22
N VAL A 151 -1.06 0.58 0.63
CA VAL A 151 -0.33 -0.19 -0.39
C VAL A 151 0.14 -1.52 0.18
N VAL A 152 0.78 -1.50 1.36
CA VAL A 152 1.24 -2.72 2.03
C VAL A 152 0.07 -3.66 2.33
N LEU A 153 -1.06 -3.11 2.83
CA LEU A 153 -2.26 -3.90 3.08
C LEU A 153 -2.80 -4.56 1.79
N CYS A 154 -2.87 -3.83 0.68
CA CYS A 154 -3.30 -4.37 -0.61
C CYS A 154 -2.39 -5.53 -1.06
N LEU A 155 -1.07 -5.36 -0.95
CA LEU A 155 -0.11 -6.39 -1.31
C LEU A 155 -0.25 -7.64 -0.45
N ILE A 156 -0.44 -7.49 0.87
CA ILE A 156 -0.67 -8.63 1.77
C ILE A 156 -1.97 -9.37 1.40
N VAL A 157 -3.05 -8.63 1.15
CA VAL A 157 -4.33 -9.22 0.75
C VAL A 157 -4.20 -10.00 -0.57
N ASP A 158 -3.48 -9.47 -1.54
CA ASP A 158 -3.30 -10.12 -2.84
C ASP A 158 -2.40 -11.37 -2.71
N LEU A 159 -1.33 -11.33 -1.93
CA LEU A 159 -0.52 -12.50 -1.60
C LEU A 159 -1.32 -13.62 -0.92
N VAL A 160 -2.19 -13.25 0.04
CA VAL A 160 -3.05 -14.25 0.73
C VAL A 160 -4.06 -14.88 -0.23
N LYS A 161 -4.63 -14.10 -1.15
CA LYS A 161 -5.54 -14.64 -2.16
C LYS A 161 -4.84 -15.61 -3.11
N GLU A 162 -3.65 -15.25 -3.59
CA GLU A 162 -2.85 -16.07 -4.48
C GLU A 162 -2.45 -17.39 -3.80
N TYR A 163 -1.95 -17.32 -2.57
CA TYR A 163 -1.64 -18.51 -1.77
C TYR A 163 -2.85 -19.45 -1.59
N ARG A 164 -4.03 -18.89 -1.27
CA ARG A 164 -5.26 -19.69 -1.11
C ARG A 164 -5.74 -20.30 -2.42
N ALA A 165 -5.58 -19.59 -3.53
CA ALA A 165 -5.93 -20.10 -4.86
C ALA A 165 -5.02 -21.26 -5.26
N HIS A 166 -3.71 -21.11 -5.04
CA HIS A 166 -2.73 -22.17 -5.31
C HIS A 166 -2.99 -23.42 -4.46
N LYS A 167 -3.23 -23.25 -3.14
CA LYS A 167 -3.55 -24.38 -2.27
C LYS A 167 -4.80 -25.15 -2.72
N LYS A 168 -5.87 -24.43 -3.11
CA LYS A 168 -7.09 -25.10 -3.63
C LYS A 168 -6.85 -25.84 -4.94
N ALA A 169 -6.02 -25.30 -5.84
CA ALA A 169 -5.69 -25.98 -7.08
C ALA A 169 -4.93 -27.29 -6.81
N THR A 170 -3.94 -27.26 -5.90
CA THR A 170 -3.19 -28.46 -5.50
C THR A 170 -4.10 -29.51 -4.87
N GLU A 171 -4.99 -29.12 -3.94
CA GLU A 171 -5.96 -30.05 -3.32
C GLU A 171 -6.91 -30.69 -4.36
N GLN A 172 -7.28 -29.93 -5.38
CA GLN A 172 -8.14 -30.43 -6.46
C GLN A 172 -7.40 -31.39 -7.38
N ASP A 173 -6.14 -31.12 -7.71
CA ASP A 173 -5.30 -32.01 -8.51
C ASP A 173 -5.07 -33.34 -7.78
N GLU A 174 -4.80 -33.33 -6.47
CA GLU A 174 -4.67 -34.52 -5.63
C GLU A 174 -5.96 -35.38 -5.62
N LEU A 175 -7.14 -34.73 -5.54
CA LEU A 175 -8.41 -35.46 -5.58
C LEU A 175 -8.66 -36.12 -6.94
N VAL A 176 -8.35 -35.43 -8.04
CA VAL A 176 -8.48 -36.03 -9.40
C VAL A 176 -7.54 -37.20 -9.58
N GLU A 177 -6.31 -37.11 -9.06
CA GLU A 177 -5.36 -38.27 -9.12
C GLU A 177 -5.87 -39.45 -8.33
N LEU A 178 -6.45 -39.25 -7.12
CA LEU A 178 -7.04 -40.31 -6.30
C LEU A 178 -8.25 -40.97 -6.99
N ASP A 179 -9.13 -40.17 -7.61
CA ASP A 179 -10.29 -40.70 -8.34
C ASP A 179 -9.85 -41.54 -9.54
N THR A 180 -8.82 -41.09 -10.27
CA THR A 180 -8.26 -41.87 -11.41
C THR A 180 -7.68 -43.20 -10.97
N ILE A 181 -6.93 -43.22 -9.85
CA ILE A 181 -6.38 -44.50 -9.30
C ILE A 181 -7.51 -45.41 -8.87
N ALA A 182 -8.59 -44.90 -8.27
CA ALA A 182 -9.72 -45.72 -7.85
C ALA A 182 -10.47 -46.35 -9.05
N GLU A 183 -10.65 -45.59 -10.15
CA GLU A 183 -11.22 -46.12 -11.39
C GLU A 183 -10.36 -47.23 -12.01
N ASP A 184 -9.04 -47.05 -12.06
CA ASP A 184 -8.10 -48.06 -12.57
C ASP A 184 -8.14 -49.34 -11.72
N GLU A 185 -8.25 -49.24 -10.38
CA GLU A 185 -8.37 -50.41 -9.49
C GLU A 185 -9.69 -51.17 -9.69
N ASP A 186 -10.80 -50.49 -9.93
CA ASP A 186 -12.10 -51.12 -10.16
C ASP A 186 -12.12 -51.82 -11.53
N ASP A 187 -11.53 -51.22 -12.57
CA ASP A 187 -11.37 -51.86 -13.88
C ASP A 187 -10.51 -53.13 -13.80
N LEU A 188 -9.42 -53.11 -13.04
CA LEU A 188 -8.57 -54.26 -12.82
C LEU A 188 -9.30 -55.38 -12.05
N ARG A 189 -10.18 -55.05 -11.11
CA ARG A 189 -11.02 -56.01 -10.39
C ARG A 189 -12.04 -56.68 -11.29
N GLU A 190 -12.68 -55.89 -12.18
CA GLU A 190 -13.65 -56.43 -13.15
C GLU A 190 -12.98 -57.39 -14.13
N LEU A 191 -11.79 -57.05 -14.66
CA LEU A 191 -11.00 -57.94 -15.52
C LEU A 191 -10.62 -59.24 -14.82
N ALA A 192 -10.18 -59.19 -13.56
CA ALA A 192 -9.83 -60.36 -12.78
C ALA A 192 -11.04 -61.30 -12.50
N LEU A 193 -12.25 -60.76 -12.37
CA LEU A 193 -13.47 -61.54 -12.24
C LEU A 193 -13.85 -62.24 -13.54
N LEU A 194 -13.69 -61.57 -14.68
CA LEU A 194 -13.96 -62.15 -15.99
C LEU A 194 -13.00 -63.30 -16.32
N ASP A 195 -11.70 -63.14 -16.06
CA ASP A 195 -10.69 -64.19 -16.23
C ASP A 195 -10.98 -65.39 -15.32
N GLY A 196 -11.45 -65.18 -14.09
CA GLY A 196 -11.86 -66.26 -13.17
C GLY A 196 -13.09 -67.02 -13.63
N GLU A 197 -14.07 -66.37 -14.26
CA GLU A 197 -15.25 -66.99 -14.83
C GLU A 197 -14.92 -67.82 -16.10
N GLU A 198 -13.99 -67.38 -16.96
CA GLU A 198 -13.53 -68.16 -18.12
C GLU A 198 -12.77 -69.36 -17.71
N ALA A 199 -11.88 -69.30 -16.71
CA ALA A 199 -11.12 -70.43 -16.21
C ALA A 199 -12.04 -71.53 -15.63
N LEU A 200 -13.14 -71.19 -14.94
CA LEU A 200 -14.12 -72.15 -14.41
C LEU A 200 -14.95 -72.82 -15.52
N LYS A 201 -15.17 -72.16 -16.66
CA LYS A 201 -15.86 -72.76 -17.81
C LYS A 201 -15.00 -73.79 -18.55
N GLU A 202 -13.70 -73.51 -18.71
CA GLU A 202 -12.74 -74.43 -19.33
C GLU A 202 -12.54 -75.67 -18.51
N ASP A 203 -12.48 -75.61 -17.16
CA ASP A 203 -12.38 -76.81 -16.29
C ASP A 203 -13.65 -77.64 -16.26
N GLY A 204 -14.84 -77.04 -16.48
CA GLY A 204 -16.11 -77.73 -16.58
C GLY A 204 -16.28 -78.50 -17.87
N GLU A 205 -15.74 -78.03 -19.00
CA GLU A 205 -15.81 -78.79 -20.31
C GLU A 205 -14.83 -79.90 -20.42
N GLN A 206 -13.77 -80.01 -19.61
CA GLN A 206 -12.82 -81.08 -19.59
C GLN A 206 -13.22 -82.28 -18.69
N SER A 207 -14.35 -82.20 -17.97
CA SER A 207 -14.83 -83.21 -17.02
C SER A 207 -16.06 -83.97 -17.49
N GLU A 208 -16.53 -83.80 -18.74
CA GLU A 208 -17.51 -84.66 -19.40
C GLU A 208 -16.82 -85.58 -20.47
#